data_c90166c30de26b255a23c4c5b35d2e3a
#
_entry.id   c90166c30de26b255a23c4c5b35d2e3a
#
_cell.length_a   1.000
_cell.length_b   1.000
_cell.length_c   1.000
_cell.angle_alpha   90.00
_cell.angle_beta   90.00
_cell.angle_gamma   90.00
#
_symmetry.space_group_name_H-M   'P 1'
#
loop_
_entity.id
_entity.type
_entity.pdbx_description
1 polymer ?
#
loop_
_entity_poly.entity_id
_entity_poly.type
_entity_poly.pdbx_seq_one_letter_code
_entity_poly.pdbx_strand_id
1 'polypeptide(L)'
;MDDRSRQKCLSILERTEYFDDEGEWRIVGSDWVLMSGATLRSWAKVTEQILGSDSKAIMYTVGIKSGEQFAKTLVREGLHDEELTYALEVFLTSGGWGKVQARVNFQEQKAVIRIHNSVMTRGTKAKEPVCHFISGYVAGALTVIFGKETECLETECKAKGDAFCEFRAVSIAKMETANLDKEKEPTVKISS
;
A
#
# COMPACT_ATOMS: atom_id res chain seq x y z
N MET A 1 2.12 18.35 8.42
CA MET A 1 2.93 18.78 7.24
C MET A 1 2.54 20.20 6.85
N ASP A 2 3.50 21.08 6.64
CA ASP A 2 3.28 22.48 6.24
C ASP A 2 3.04 22.65 4.72
N ASP A 3 2.67 23.86 4.29
CA ASP A 3 2.37 24.14 2.89
C ASP A 3 3.60 24.03 1.98
N ARG A 4 4.80 24.33 2.48
CA ARG A 4 6.05 24.23 1.72
C ARG A 4 6.37 22.76 1.40
N SER A 5 6.24 21.88 2.37
CA SER A 5 6.43 20.44 2.19
C SER A 5 5.39 19.84 1.22
N ARG A 6 4.13 20.29 1.30
CA ARG A 6 3.10 19.89 0.34
C ARG A 6 3.45 20.31 -1.08
N GLN A 7 3.85 21.55 -1.27
CA GLN A 7 4.23 22.07 -2.59
C GLN A 7 5.43 21.33 -3.17
N LYS A 8 6.43 21.00 -2.35
CA LYS A 8 7.57 20.17 -2.75
C LYS A 8 7.10 18.80 -3.26
N CYS A 9 6.23 18.11 -2.52
CA CYS A 9 5.70 16.80 -2.94
C CYS A 9 4.96 16.89 -4.28
N LEU A 10 4.09 17.90 -4.44
CA LEU A 10 3.33 18.09 -5.67
C LEU A 10 4.25 18.38 -6.85
N SER A 11 5.24 19.27 -6.71
CA SER A 11 6.18 19.59 -7.80
C SER A 11 7.03 18.38 -8.26
N ILE A 12 7.30 17.42 -7.35
CA ILE A 12 7.96 16.17 -7.72
C ILE A 12 7.00 15.27 -8.51
N LEU A 13 5.78 15.11 -8.04
CA LEU A 13 4.78 14.25 -8.68
C LEU A 13 4.27 14.79 -10.03
N GLU A 14 4.35 16.12 -10.24
CA GLU A 14 4.02 16.77 -11.50
C GLU A 14 5.05 16.50 -12.61
N ARG A 15 6.22 15.93 -12.30
CA ARG A 15 7.21 15.54 -13.30
C ARG A 15 6.76 14.27 -14.02
N THR A 16 5.75 14.45 -14.87
CA THR A 16 5.22 13.43 -15.77
C THR A 16 5.57 13.85 -17.20
N GLU A 17 6.31 13.00 -17.88
CA GLU A 17 6.82 13.25 -19.22
C GLU A 17 6.35 12.15 -20.17
N TYR A 18 5.96 12.53 -21.37
CA TYR A 18 5.68 11.62 -22.47
C TYR A 18 6.67 11.87 -23.60
N PHE A 19 7.41 10.86 -23.97
CA PHE A 19 8.38 10.87 -25.06
C PHE A 19 7.73 10.24 -26.29
N ASP A 20 7.22 11.08 -27.18
CA ASP A 20 6.42 10.67 -28.35
C ASP A 20 7.21 9.76 -29.30
N ASP A 21 8.45 10.13 -29.59
CA ASP A 21 9.33 9.38 -30.49
C ASP A 21 9.69 7.99 -29.95
N GLU A 22 9.68 7.81 -28.63
CA GLU A 22 10.03 6.57 -27.96
C GLU A 22 8.80 5.79 -27.46
N GLY A 23 7.64 6.44 -27.40
CA GLY A 23 6.41 5.87 -26.86
C GLY A 23 6.46 5.62 -25.36
N GLU A 24 7.27 6.39 -24.62
CA GLU A 24 7.52 6.19 -23.19
C GLU A 24 6.79 7.20 -22.32
N TRP A 25 6.22 6.72 -21.23
CA TRP A 25 5.77 7.53 -20.11
C TRP A 25 6.77 7.44 -18.97
N ARG A 26 7.23 8.59 -18.46
CA ARG A 26 8.06 8.67 -17.25
C ARG A 26 7.37 9.52 -16.19
N ILE A 27 7.23 8.96 -15.01
CA ILE A 27 6.74 9.67 -13.82
C ILE A 27 7.84 9.61 -12.77
N VAL A 28 8.33 10.77 -12.36
CA VAL A 28 9.47 10.90 -11.42
C VAL A 28 10.68 10.08 -11.88
N GLY A 29 10.97 10.12 -13.21
CA GLY A 29 12.09 9.41 -13.82
C GLY A 29 11.99 7.87 -13.87
N SER A 30 10.84 7.31 -13.54
CA SER A 30 10.57 5.87 -13.67
C SER A 30 9.64 5.61 -14.85
N ASP A 31 9.82 4.47 -15.53
CA ASP A 31 8.99 4.04 -16.66
C ASP A 31 7.58 3.65 -16.18
N TRP A 32 6.56 4.08 -16.92
CA TRP A 32 5.18 3.79 -16.61
C TRP A 32 4.40 3.30 -17.82
N VAL A 33 3.45 2.42 -17.55
CA VAL A 33 2.48 1.95 -18.54
C VAL A 33 1.08 2.31 -18.05
N LEU A 34 0.29 2.97 -18.89
CA LEU A 34 -1.12 3.20 -18.61
C LEU A 34 -1.89 1.88 -18.79
N MET A 35 -2.55 1.46 -17.73
CA MET A 35 -3.31 0.22 -17.73
C MET A 35 -4.73 0.45 -17.22
N SER A 36 -5.71 -0.20 -17.87
CA SER A 36 -7.09 -0.10 -17.39
C SER A 36 -7.28 -0.86 -16.07
N GLY A 37 -8.13 -0.33 -15.18
CA GLY A 37 -8.51 -1.06 -13.97
C GLY A 37 -9.18 -2.41 -14.25
N ALA A 38 -9.81 -2.58 -15.41
CA ALA A 38 -10.37 -3.87 -15.85
C ALA A 38 -9.25 -4.90 -16.08
N THR A 39 -8.15 -4.50 -16.71
CA THR A 39 -6.97 -5.37 -16.92
C THR A 39 -6.39 -5.84 -15.59
N LEU A 40 -6.22 -4.94 -14.62
CA LEU A 40 -5.73 -5.29 -13.28
C LEU A 40 -6.63 -6.33 -12.58
N ARG A 41 -7.95 -6.12 -12.63
CA ARG A 41 -8.90 -7.08 -12.06
C ARG A 41 -8.90 -8.42 -12.81
N SER A 42 -8.71 -8.38 -14.12
CA SER A 42 -8.61 -9.61 -14.93
C SER A 42 -7.35 -10.39 -14.58
N TRP A 43 -6.21 -9.73 -14.37
CA TRP A 43 -4.99 -10.38 -13.90
C TRP A 43 -5.21 -11.08 -12.56
N ALA A 44 -5.76 -10.39 -11.57
CA ALA A 44 -6.04 -10.98 -10.27
C ALA A 44 -6.95 -12.22 -10.40
N LYS A 45 -8.04 -12.11 -11.20
CA LYS A 45 -8.99 -13.20 -11.42
C LYS A 45 -8.37 -14.40 -12.15
N VAL A 46 -7.61 -14.16 -13.22
CA VAL A 46 -6.98 -15.24 -14.00
C VAL A 46 -5.89 -15.93 -13.16
N THR A 47 -5.11 -15.16 -12.40
CA THR A 47 -4.11 -15.73 -11.50
C THR A 47 -4.76 -16.62 -10.44
N GLU A 48 -5.92 -16.21 -9.88
CA GLU A 48 -6.68 -17.01 -8.93
C GLU A 48 -7.24 -18.29 -9.58
N GLN A 49 -7.74 -18.21 -10.82
CA GLN A 49 -8.25 -19.39 -11.55
C GLN A 49 -7.15 -20.43 -11.83
N ILE A 50 -5.91 -19.99 -12.08
CA ILE A 50 -4.80 -20.89 -12.40
C ILE A 50 -4.15 -21.45 -11.14
N LEU A 51 -3.95 -20.63 -10.12
CA LEU A 51 -3.12 -20.95 -8.94
C LEU A 51 -3.93 -21.11 -7.65
N GLY A 52 -5.26 -20.91 -7.70
CA GLY A 52 -6.09 -21.01 -6.49
C GLY A 52 -5.65 -20.04 -5.40
N SER A 53 -5.53 -20.54 -4.16
CA SER A 53 -5.15 -19.75 -2.98
C SER A 53 -3.76 -19.11 -3.07
N ASP A 54 -2.84 -19.72 -3.81
CA ASP A 54 -1.44 -19.25 -3.92
C ASP A 54 -1.36 -17.92 -4.68
N SER A 55 -2.38 -17.60 -5.49
CA SER A 55 -2.53 -16.31 -6.17
C SER A 55 -2.44 -15.13 -5.21
N LYS A 56 -2.99 -15.27 -3.99
CA LYS A 56 -3.00 -14.22 -2.96
C LYS A 56 -1.57 -13.83 -2.56
N ALA A 57 -0.72 -14.83 -2.31
CA ALA A 57 0.68 -14.63 -1.95
C ALA A 57 1.47 -13.99 -3.10
N ILE A 58 1.23 -14.41 -4.34
CA ILE A 58 1.88 -13.86 -5.53
C ILE A 58 1.49 -12.38 -5.70
N MET A 59 0.20 -12.05 -5.66
CA MET A 59 -0.27 -10.68 -5.80
C MET A 59 0.27 -9.77 -4.68
N TYR A 60 0.33 -10.28 -3.45
CA TYR A 60 0.91 -9.57 -2.32
C TYR A 60 2.41 -9.32 -2.53
N THR A 61 3.17 -10.33 -2.95
CA THR A 61 4.62 -10.21 -3.18
C THR A 61 4.95 -9.24 -4.32
N VAL A 62 4.20 -9.28 -5.43
CA VAL A 62 4.35 -8.30 -6.52
C VAL A 62 4.03 -6.89 -6.01
N GLY A 63 2.99 -6.76 -5.20
CA GLY A 63 2.64 -5.50 -4.52
C GLY A 63 3.81 -4.96 -3.69
N ILE A 64 4.43 -5.79 -2.82
CA ILE A 64 5.60 -5.39 -2.01
C ILE A 64 6.68 -4.78 -2.90
N LYS A 65 7.08 -5.49 -3.95
CA LYS A 65 8.16 -5.02 -4.84
C LYS A 65 7.81 -3.70 -5.53
N SER A 66 6.58 -3.55 -5.98
CA SER A 66 6.10 -2.30 -6.59
C SER A 66 6.09 -1.13 -5.61
N GLY A 67 5.60 -1.34 -4.39
CA GLY A 67 5.55 -0.32 -3.33
C GLY A 67 6.94 0.11 -2.88
N GLU A 68 7.85 -0.85 -2.65
CA GLU A 68 9.25 -0.57 -2.32
C GLU A 68 9.94 0.25 -3.41
N GLN A 69 9.78 -0.16 -4.67
CA GLN A 69 10.46 0.49 -5.79
C GLN A 69 10.05 1.95 -5.91
N PHE A 70 8.75 2.23 -5.88
CA PHE A 70 8.27 3.59 -6.03
C PHE A 70 8.60 4.46 -4.80
N ALA A 71 8.46 3.94 -3.59
CA ALA A 71 8.87 4.64 -2.38
C ALA A 71 10.37 4.98 -2.39
N LYS A 72 11.24 4.05 -2.81
CA LYS A 72 12.68 4.30 -3.00
C LYS A 72 12.96 5.37 -4.05
N THR A 73 12.16 5.45 -5.11
CA THR A 73 12.27 6.52 -6.11
C THR A 73 11.99 7.87 -5.47
N LEU A 74 10.91 8.00 -4.69
CA LEU A 74 10.56 9.24 -4.00
C LEU A 74 11.59 9.63 -2.93
N VAL A 75 12.19 8.66 -2.23
CA VAL A 75 13.29 8.91 -1.29
C VAL A 75 14.51 9.48 -2.00
N ARG A 76 14.86 8.99 -3.20
CA ARG A 76 15.95 9.56 -4.02
C ARG A 76 15.69 11.01 -4.43
N GLU A 77 14.42 11.40 -4.54
CA GLU A 77 14.00 12.79 -4.76
C GLU A 77 14.00 13.64 -3.47
N GLY A 78 14.45 13.07 -2.37
CA GLY A 78 14.59 13.76 -1.08
C GLY A 78 13.30 13.88 -0.27
N LEU A 79 12.31 12.98 -0.51
CA LEU A 79 11.11 12.89 0.32
C LEU A 79 11.32 11.85 1.43
N HIS A 80 10.92 12.20 2.65
CA HIS A 80 11.04 11.35 3.82
C HIS A 80 9.78 11.45 4.70
N ASP A 81 9.55 10.46 5.53
CA ASP A 81 8.55 10.45 6.59
C ASP A 81 7.15 10.92 6.12
N GLU A 82 6.67 12.03 6.66
CA GLU A 82 5.37 12.60 6.33
C GLU A 82 5.26 13.05 4.87
N GLU A 83 6.35 13.60 4.29
CA GLU A 83 6.38 14.02 2.89
C GLU A 83 6.23 12.80 1.97
N LEU A 84 6.96 11.71 2.27
CA LEU A 84 6.88 10.46 1.51
C LEU A 84 5.49 9.83 1.61
N THR A 85 4.91 9.79 2.82
CA THR A 85 3.55 9.29 3.05
C THR A 85 2.52 10.09 2.22
N TYR A 86 2.61 11.40 2.26
CA TYR A 86 1.69 12.28 1.51
C TYR A 86 1.85 12.14 0.00
N ALA A 87 3.10 12.07 -0.49
CA ALA A 87 3.36 11.88 -1.92
C ALA A 87 2.76 10.56 -2.44
N LEU A 88 2.89 9.47 -1.67
CA LEU A 88 2.28 8.18 -2.01
C LEU A 88 0.74 8.25 -1.99
N GLU A 89 0.14 8.94 -1.02
CA GLU A 89 -1.31 9.15 -0.95
C GLU A 89 -1.83 9.91 -2.17
N VAL A 90 -1.18 11.02 -2.54
CA VAL A 90 -1.53 11.83 -3.71
C VAL A 90 -1.34 11.04 -4.99
N PHE A 91 -0.20 10.37 -5.15
CA PHE A 91 0.11 9.58 -6.34
C PHE A 91 -0.90 8.45 -6.58
N LEU A 92 -1.22 7.66 -5.56
CA LEU A 92 -2.20 6.59 -5.70
C LEU A 92 -3.61 7.14 -5.99
N THR A 93 -3.97 8.27 -5.38
CA THR A 93 -5.27 8.90 -5.63
C THR A 93 -5.36 9.43 -7.06
N SER A 94 -4.36 10.20 -7.54
CA SER A 94 -4.32 10.75 -8.90
C SER A 94 -4.14 9.68 -9.97
N GLY A 95 -3.42 8.60 -9.65
CA GLY A 95 -3.25 7.42 -10.50
C GLY A 95 -4.49 6.53 -10.64
N GLY A 96 -5.61 6.87 -9.99
CA GLY A 96 -6.89 6.18 -10.17
C GLY A 96 -7.07 4.91 -9.34
N TRP A 97 -6.20 4.65 -8.36
CA TRP A 97 -6.32 3.49 -7.45
C TRP A 97 -7.54 3.59 -6.52
N GLY A 98 -8.04 4.80 -6.28
CA GLY A 98 -9.14 5.17 -5.41
C GLY A 98 -8.77 6.41 -4.60
N LYS A 99 -9.70 6.95 -3.81
CA LYS A 99 -9.39 8.05 -2.88
C LYS A 99 -8.68 7.46 -1.67
N VAL A 100 -7.38 7.66 -1.60
CA VAL A 100 -6.50 7.16 -0.53
C VAL A 100 -6.45 8.14 0.63
N GLN A 101 -6.42 7.63 1.85
CA GLN A 101 -6.18 8.36 3.09
C GLN A 101 -5.25 7.54 3.97
N ALA A 102 -4.12 8.10 4.36
CA ALA A 102 -3.11 7.45 5.18
C ALA A 102 -3.01 8.11 6.57
N ARG A 103 -2.91 7.27 7.59
CA ARG A 103 -2.54 7.68 8.95
C ARG A 103 -1.37 6.82 9.40
N VAL A 104 -0.23 7.43 9.62
CA VAL A 104 1.01 6.75 9.97
C VAL A 104 1.47 7.20 11.36
N ASN A 105 1.76 6.23 12.21
CA ASN A 105 2.43 6.46 13.50
C ASN A 105 3.88 5.96 13.36
N PHE A 106 4.81 6.88 13.19
CA PHE A 106 6.23 6.58 12.98
C PHE A 106 6.89 5.98 14.23
N GLN A 107 6.48 6.38 15.43
CA GLN A 107 7.04 5.87 16.68
C GLN A 107 6.63 4.41 16.92
N GLU A 108 5.37 4.10 16.68
CA GLU A 108 4.85 2.74 16.81
C GLU A 108 5.08 1.90 15.55
N GLN A 109 5.57 2.51 14.46
CA GLN A 109 5.73 1.86 13.16
C GLN A 109 4.47 1.12 12.71
N LYS A 110 3.34 1.81 12.82
CA LYS A 110 2.01 1.33 12.43
C LYS A 110 1.34 2.31 11.47
N ALA A 111 0.49 1.78 10.61
CA ALA A 111 -0.30 2.61 9.72
C ALA A 111 -1.71 2.04 9.52
N VAL A 112 -2.65 2.94 9.23
CA VAL A 112 -3.98 2.62 8.75
C VAL A 112 -4.20 3.39 7.45
N ILE A 113 -4.43 2.65 6.37
CA ILE A 113 -4.70 3.21 5.05
C ILE A 113 -6.13 2.87 4.68
N ARG A 114 -6.91 3.86 4.27
CA ARG A 114 -8.27 3.69 3.75
C ARG A 114 -8.34 4.09 2.29
N ILE A 115 -9.02 3.26 1.50
CA ILE A 115 -9.22 3.51 0.07
C ILE A 115 -10.71 3.47 -0.23
N HIS A 116 -11.28 4.63 -0.56
CA HIS A 116 -12.63 4.72 -1.08
C HIS A 116 -12.61 4.49 -2.60
N ASN A 117 -13.59 3.76 -3.11
CA ASN A 117 -13.74 3.43 -4.53
C ASN A 117 -12.50 2.76 -5.14
N SER A 118 -11.89 1.82 -4.38
CA SER A 118 -10.74 1.05 -4.84
C SER A 118 -10.97 0.45 -6.23
N VAL A 119 -9.98 0.62 -7.12
CA VAL A 119 -10.02 0.07 -8.49
C VAL A 119 -10.18 -1.45 -8.49
N MET A 120 -9.63 -2.14 -7.49
CA MET A 120 -9.69 -3.60 -7.40
C MET A 120 -11.09 -4.14 -7.07
N THR A 121 -11.94 -3.34 -6.44
CA THR A 121 -13.27 -3.79 -5.99
C THR A 121 -14.42 -3.36 -6.90
N ARG A 122 -14.16 -2.56 -7.95
CA ARG A 122 -15.21 -2.08 -8.86
C ARG A 122 -15.87 -3.25 -9.59
N GLY A 123 -17.19 -3.45 -9.35
CA GLY A 123 -17.95 -4.55 -9.95
C GLY A 123 -17.59 -5.94 -9.42
N THR A 124 -16.82 -6.03 -8.35
CA THR A 124 -16.45 -7.29 -7.71
C THR A 124 -17.28 -7.51 -6.44
N LYS A 125 -17.79 -8.76 -6.27
CA LYS A 125 -18.39 -9.24 -5.03
C LYS A 125 -17.63 -10.47 -4.57
N ALA A 126 -17.21 -10.52 -3.31
CA ALA A 126 -16.43 -11.60 -2.75
C ALA A 126 -16.83 -11.87 -1.29
N LYS A 127 -16.49 -13.06 -0.78
CA LYS A 127 -16.68 -13.43 0.64
C LYS A 127 -15.49 -13.00 1.49
N GLU A 128 -14.32 -12.84 0.86
CA GLU A 128 -13.05 -12.48 1.49
C GLU A 128 -12.47 -11.21 0.86
N PRO A 129 -11.50 -10.55 1.52
CA PRO A 129 -10.76 -9.45 0.94
C PRO A 129 -10.07 -9.83 -0.37
N VAL A 130 -10.03 -8.89 -1.34
CA VAL A 130 -9.50 -9.14 -2.69
C VAL A 130 -8.35 -8.22 -3.10
N CYS A 131 -7.97 -7.26 -2.25
CA CYS A 131 -7.00 -6.24 -2.61
C CYS A 131 -5.55 -6.65 -2.25
N HIS A 132 -5.18 -7.92 -2.44
CA HIS A 132 -3.88 -8.47 -2.04
C HIS A 132 -2.69 -7.70 -2.63
N PHE A 133 -2.78 -7.26 -3.88
CA PHE A 133 -1.76 -6.41 -4.49
C PHE A 133 -1.60 -5.08 -3.73
N ILE A 134 -2.71 -4.43 -3.38
CA ILE A 134 -2.68 -3.15 -2.63
C ILE A 134 -2.12 -3.37 -1.23
N SER A 135 -2.51 -4.46 -0.55
CA SER A 135 -1.93 -4.82 0.76
C SER A 135 -0.41 -4.94 0.67
N GLY A 136 0.09 -5.66 -0.34
CA GLY A 136 1.52 -5.76 -0.60
C GLY A 136 2.17 -4.41 -0.91
N TYR A 137 1.53 -3.59 -1.76
CA TYR A 137 2.06 -2.27 -2.10
C TYR A 137 2.22 -1.37 -0.86
N VAL A 138 1.22 -1.36 0.01
CA VAL A 138 1.27 -0.64 1.29
C VAL A 138 2.40 -1.19 2.17
N ALA A 139 2.53 -2.50 2.29
CA ALA A 139 3.60 -3.14 3.06
C ALA A 139 4.98 -2.75 2.55
N GLY A 140 5.22 -2.83 1.24
CA GLY A 140 6.48 -2.46 0.61
C GLY A 140 6.83 -0.98 0.77
N ALA A 141 5.87 -0.08 0.55
CA ALA A 141 6.07 1.35 0.74
C ALA A 141 6.41 1.68 2.21
N LEU A 142 5.68 1.10 3.17
CA LEU A 142 5.92 1.31 4.60
C LEU A 142 7.22 0.66 5.09
N THR A 143 7.68 -0.41 4.46
CA THR A 143 9.01 -0.97 4.71
C THR A 143 10.10 0.06 4.43
N VAL A 144 9.96 0.84 3.37
CA VAL A 144 10.90 1.94 3.06
C VAL A 144 10.75 3.09 4.05
N ILE A 145 9.50 3.48 4.37
CA ILE A 145 9.20 4.57 5.30
C ILE A 145 9.73 4.27 6.72
N PHE A 146 9.51 3.07 7.22
CA PHE A 146 9.95 2.69 8.57
C PHE A 146 11.39 2.18 8.64
N GLY A 147 12.02 1.88 7.49
CA GLY A 147 13.32 1.23 7.43
C GLY A 147 13.32 -0.17 8.05
N LYS A 148 12.16 -0.79 8.16
CA LYS A 148 11.91 -2.10 8.78
C LYS A 148 10.88 -2.87 7.96
N GLU A 149 11.09 -4.17 7.80
CA GLU A 149 10.12 -5.06 7.17
C GLU A 149 8.75 -4.89 7.81
N THR A 150 7.74 -4.72 6.98
CA THR A 150 6.38 -4.35 7.40
C THR A 150 5.38 -5.29 6.76
N GLU A 151 4.46 -5.80 7.56
CA GLU A 151 3.31 -6.56 7.10
C GLU A 151 2.07 -5.66 7.01
N CYS A 152 1.19 -5.99 6.08
CA CYS A 152 -0.06 -5.28 5.88
C CYS A 152 -1.20 -6.25 5.58
N LEU A 153 -2.30 -6.08 6.31
CA LEU A 153 -3.53 -6.87 6.17
C LEU A 153 -4.70 -5.98 5.76
N GLU A 154 -5.48 -6.41 4.77
CA GLU A 154 -6.77 -5.79 4.46
C GLU A 154 -7.81 -6.26 5.49
N THR A 155 -8.30 -5.35 6.35
CA THR A 155 -9.26 -5.64 7.43
C THR A 155 -10.69 -5.40 7.02
N GLU A 156 -10.94 -4.43 6.14
CA GLU A 156 -12.23 -4.16 5.51
C GLU A 156 -12.08 -4.11 3.99
N CYS A 157 -13.04 -4.67 3.25
CA CYS A 157 -13.00 -4.73 1.82
C CYS A 157 -14.37 -4.43 1.20
N LYS A 158 -14.43 -3.43 0.32
CA LYS A 158 -15.67 -3.04 -0.38
C LYS A 158 -16.28 -4.20 -1.18
N ALA A 159 -15.48 -5.13 -1.69
CA ALA A 159 -15.98 -6.31 -2.40
C ALA A 159 -16.76 -7.25 -1.47
N LYS A 160 -16.51 -7.23 -0.16
CA LYS A 160 -17.28 -7.96 0.87
C LYS A 160 -18.59 -7.27 1.25
N GLY A 161 -18.73 -5.98 0.93
CA GLY A 161 -19.86 -5.15 1.32
C GLY A 161 -19.50 -4.05 2.33
N ASP A 162 -18.25 -3.93 2.75
CA ASP A 162 -17.80 -2.87 3.63
C ASP A 162 -17.85 -1.49 2.93
N ALA A 163 -17.86 -0.40 3.69
CA ALA A 163 -17.99 0.96 3.14
C ALA A 163 -16.78 1.40 2.30
N PHE A 164 -15.59 0.90 2.64
CA PHE A 164 -14.29 1.18 2.01
C PHE A 164 -13.39 -0.04 2.16
N CYS A 165 -12.19 0.03 1.58
CA CYS A 165 -11.11 -0.92 1.90
C CYS A 165 -10.21 -0.31 2.97
N GLU A 166 -9.93 -1.04 4.06
CA GLU A 166 -9.00 -0.63 5.11
C GLU A 166 -7.84 -1.62 5.18
N PHE A 167 -6.64 -1.05 5.25
CA PHE A 167 -5.39 -1.78 5.33
C PHE A 167 -4.68 -1.37 6.62
N ARG A 168 -4.34 -2.36 7.46
CA ARG A 168 -3.57 -2.15 8.68
C ARG A 168 -2.18 -2.73 8.52
N ALA A 169 -1.19 -1.90 8.77
CA ALA A 169 0.20 -2.27 8.63
C ALA A 169 0.97 -2.06 9.93
N VAL A 170 1.96 -2.92 10.16
CA VAL A 170 2.85 -2.85 11.32
C VAL A 170 4.21 -3.45 10.97
N SER A 171 5.30 -2.86 11.47
CA SER A 171 6.62 -3.46 11.29
C SER A 171 6.75 -4.77 12.07
N ILE A 172 7.41 -5.77 11.48
CA ILE A 172 7.59 -7.09 12.08
C ILE A 172 8.33 -6.97 13.43
N ALA A 173 9.34 -6.11 13.52
CA ALA A 173 10.06 -5.86 14.77
C ALA A 173 9.15 -5.39 15.93
N LYS A 174 8.08 -4.66 15.63
CA LYS A 174 7.08 -4.23 16.64
C LYS A 174 6.08 -5.33 16.97
N MET A 175 5.77 -6.21 16.02
CA MET A 175 4.93 -7.39 16.28
C MET A 175 5.62 -8.34 17.25
N GLU A 176 6.90 -8.62 17.04
CA GLU A 176 7.70 -9.50 17.89
C GLU A 176 7.80 -8.96 19.32
N THR A 177 8.09 -7.66 19.49
CA THR A 177 8.13 -7.05 20.84
C THR A 177 6.79 -7.12 21.56
N ALA A 178 5.68 -6.86 20.86
CA ALA A 178 4.35 -6.92 21.45
C ALA A 178 3.95 -8.35 21.86
N ASN A 179 4.40 -9.37 21.15
CA ASN A 179 4.18 -10.77 21.52
C ASN A 179 5.03 -11.18 22.73
N LEU A 180 6.30 -10.76 22.79
CA LEU A 180 7.18 -11.01 23.94
C LEU A 180 6.67 -10.36 25.23
N ASP A 181 6.04 -9.18 25.14
CA ASP A 181 5.45 -8.50 26.29
C ASP A 181 4.19 -9.22 26.79
N LYS A 182 3.39 -9.81 25.89
CA LYS A 182 2.22 -10.64 26.27
C LYS A 182 2.62 -11.95 26.93
N GLU A 183 3.71 -12.57 26.52
CA GLU A 183 4.23 -13.80 27.14
C GLU A 183 4.83 -13.56 28.55
N LYS A 184 5.20 -12.31 28.87
CA LYS A 184 5.74 -11.91 30.17
C LYS A 184 4.69 -11.49 31.19
N GLU A 185 3.42 -11.32 30.80
CA GLU A 185 2.36 -11.08 31.77
C GLU A 185 2.14 -12.34 32.61
N PRO A 186 2.34 -12.28 33.94
CA PRO A 186 2.17 -13.44 34.79
C PRO A 186 0.69 -13.89 34.77
N THR A 187 0.47 -15.14 34.45
CA THR A 187 -0.84 -15.79 34.59
C THR A 187 -1.23 -15.72 36.06
N VAL A 188 -2.07 -14.76 36.44
CA VAL A 188 -2.67 -14.71 37.78
C VAL A 188 -3.57 -15.92 37.92
N LYS A 189 -3.06 -16.98 38.59
CA LYS A 189 -3.91 -18.08 39.04
C LYS A 189 -4.84 -17.53 40.11
N ILE A 190 -6.08 -17.31 39.74
CA ILE A 190 -7.16 -17.11 40.72
C ILE A 190 -7.42 -18.49 41.34
N SER A 191 -6.86 -18.69 42.53
CA SER A 191 -7.23 -19.83 43.38
C SER A 191 -8.62 -19.57 43.97
N SER A 192 -9.54 -20.44 43.64
CA SER A 192 -10.87 -20.57 44.20
C SER A 192 -10.84 -20.91 45.71
#